data_39b925f579d493d631b119116226fbd4
#
_entry.id   39b925f579d493d631b119116226fbd4
#
_cell.length_a   1.000
_cell.length_b   1.000
_cell.length_c   1.000
_cell.angle_alpha   90.00
_cell.angle_beta   90.00
_cell.angle_gamma   90.00
#
_symmetry.space_group_name_H-M   'P 1'
#
loop_
_entity.id
_entity.type
_entity.pdbx_description
1 polymer ?
#
loop_
_entity_poly.entity_id
_entity_poly.type
_entity_poly.pdbx_seq_one_letter_code
_entity_poly.pdbx_strand_id
1 'polypeptide(L)'
;MNNMFERVTTESEEERQKFKAPELLVKLVEDGRLGQKSGAGWYKKEGKEILSLDFDTMEYSPTKKRFFDTIRVGKPIKDLKKRLAAITYLDDVGAKFLWDINAPMFTYSAELIPEIADSIIEIDNAMKWGFARDIGIFDAWDAIGVEKSVNKMKEENRKVPSWVEEMLASGRKSFYEIIDGKLTYYCPVKKKVLTHKDNDKTLNLNLYKNSKTMLKRDWSASIHDLGDGVLNVEFHSIFVPAFNPIDRSMVGVVKDALDLLDSGKYKGLVIGHQGKNWSAGANVNDFKMAIDSGNLQVMDAGVKEMQDVTQRIRHSKYPVVSCPFNLALGGGFEFYACSTHTVAAGELYAGLVEAIQGLIPGAGGHLRVILNLLENNDAKNFNMNIGRQAIGLVNPLTVSRSATDALKKGWLRKSDTICMNSEHLLATAKHKVLELSEAGYKPPKFREDLSLPGMTLRTMASVGLKAMKAQGKISDHDELVASKTAFVLSGGDKGGLMSKVDEQYVLDIEREAFMSLAGEEKTQQRIAHFLKTGKPLRN
;
A
#
# COMPACT_ATOMS: atom_id res chain seq x y z
N MET A 1 -19.40 27.56 2.64
CA MET A 1 -19.02 28.64 1.72
C MET A 1 -19.55 30.00 2.20
N ASN A 2 -20.85 30.18 2.49
CA ASN A 2 -21.35 31.48 2.96
C ASN A 2 -20.57 32.02 4.17
N ASN A 3 -20.31 31.23 5.20
CA ASN A 3 -19.48 31.63 6.33
C ASN A 3 -18.03 31.97 5.95
N MET A 4 -17.50 31.39 4.89
CA MET A 4 -16.16 31.77 4.39
C MET A 4 -16.23 33.11 3.68
N PHE A 5 -17.20 33.31 2.80
CA PHE A 5 -17.39 34.58 2.12
C PHE A 5 -17.58 35.76 3.10
N GLU A 6 -18.32 35.53 4.19
CA GLU A 6 -18.54 36.55 5.22
C GLU A 6 -17.30 36.82 6.08
N ARG A 7 -16.43 35.84 6.24
CA ARG A 7 -15.26 35.92 7.14
C ARG A 7 -13.93 36.15 6.43
N VAL A 8 -13.88 36.04 5.10
CA VAL A 8 -12.68 36.35 4.33
C VAL A 8 -12.39 37.85 4.46
N THR A 9 -11.29 38.14 5.13
CA THR A 9 -10.75 39.48 5.33
C THR A 9 -9.69 39.76 4.26
N THR A 10 -10.10 39.93 3.02
CA THR A 10 -9.21 40.38 1.95
C THR A 10 -9.53 41.82 1.57
N GLU A 11 -8.52 42.60 1.20
CA GLU A 11 -8.69 43.96 0.70
C GLU A 11 -9.24 43.97 -0.74
N SER A 12 -9.16 42.85 -1.46
CA SER A 12 -9.63 42.69 -2.83
C SER A 12 -11.05 42.11 -2.88
N GLU A 13 -12.01 42.89 -3.36
CA GLU A 13 -13.37 42.42 -3.62
C GLU A 13 -13.40 41.33 -4.70
N GLU A 14 -12.52 41.39 -5.69
CA GLU A 14 -12.37 40.36 -6.72
C GLU A 14 -11.99 39.02 -6.09
N GLU A 15 -11.06 39.04 -5.14
CA GLU A 15 -10.65 37.84 -4.42
C GLU A 15 -11.78 37.30 -3.54
N ARG A 16 -12.48 38.20 -2.82
CA ARG A 16 -13.62 37.84 -1.97
C ARG A 16 -14.74 37.16 -2.77
N GLN A 17 -15.00 37.59 -3.99
CA GLN A 17 -16.02 37.00 -4.86
C GLN A 17 -15.69 35.52 -5.23
N LYS A 18 -14.44 35.11 -5.22
CA LYS A 18 -14.06 33.71 -5.44
C LYS A 18 -14.62 32.76 -4.38
N PHE A 19 -14.95 33.24 -3.21
CA PHE A 19 -15.51 32.46 -2.09
C PHE A 19 -17.06 32.52 -2.03
N LYS A 20 -17.72 33.25 -2.92
CA LYS A 20 -19.17 33.27 -2.99
C LYS A 20 -19.74 31.91 -3.37
N ALA A 21 -20.72 31.43 -2.61
CA ALA A 21 -21.37 30.17 -2.92
C ALA A 21 -22.20 30.30 -4.22
N PRO A 22 -22.08 29.34 -5.16
CA PRO A 22 -22.98 29.27 -6.31
C PRO A 22 -24.46 29.18 -5.88
N GLU A 23 -25.36 29.84 -6.61
CA GLU A 23 -26.80 29.86 -6.31
C GLU A 23 -27.40 28.44 -6.18
N LEU A 24 -26.95 27.50 -7.04
CA LEU A 24 -27.37 26.11 -6.97
C LEU A 24 -27.02 25.46 -5.61
N LEU A 25 -25.85 25.79 -5.05
CA LEU A 25 -25.44 25.25 -3.75
C LEU A 25 -26.27 25.86 -2.63
N VAL A 26 -26.57 27.15 -2.71
CA VAL A 26 -27.46 27.84 -1.75
C VAL A 26 -28.85 27.20 -1.76
N LYS A 27 -29.43 26.98 -2.94
CA LYS A 27 -30.73 26.35 -3.12
C LYS A 27 -30.77 24.90 -2.57
N LEU A 28 -29.70 24.11 -2.76
CA LEU A 28 -29.62 22.77 -2.18
C LEU A 28 -29.63 22.79 -0.65
N VAL A 29 -28.97 23.79 -0.06
CA VAL A 29 -28.94 23.96 1.41
C VAL A 29 -30.33 24.38 1.91
N GLU A 30 -30.98 25.32 1.26
CA GLU A 30 -32.34 25.76 1.58
C GLU A 30 -33.38 24.65 1.47
N ASP A 31 -33.26 23.77 0.45
CA ASP A 31 -34.07 22.58 0.25
C ASP A 31 -33.76 21.46 1.26
N GLY A 32 -32.78 21.62 2.14
CA GLY A 32 -32.34 20.58 3.10
C GLY A 32 -31.61 19.39 2.46
N ARG A 33 -31.17 19.52 1.21
CA ARG A 33 -30.45 18.47 0.47
C ARG A 33 -28.95 18.52 0.78
N LEU A 34 -28.59 18.21 2.04
CA LEU A 34 -27.23 18.35 2.56
C LEU A 34 -26.32 17.15 2.29
N GLY A 35 -26.81 16.12 1.61
CA GLY A 35 -26.09 14.89 1.29
C GLY A 35 -26.66 13.64 1.97
N GLN A 36 -25.86 12.60 2.09
CA GLN A 36 -26.29 11.31 2.62
C GLN A 36 -26.92 11.41 4.04
N LYS A 37 -26.45 12.31 4.87
CA LYS A 37 -26.95 12.51 6.24
C LYS A 37 -28.39 13.04 6.29
N SER A 38 -28.81 13.78 5.27
CA SER A 38 -30.18 14.28 5.12
C SER A 38 -31.02 13.45 4.14
N GLY A 39 -30.49 12.32 3.66
CA GLY A 39 -31.15 11.42 2.72
C GLY A 39 -30.97 11.79 1.24
N ALA A 40 -30.61 13.03 0.92
CA ALA A 40 -30.39 13.48 -0.44
C ALA A 40 -29.40 14.65 -0.51
N GLY A 41 -28.72 14.81 -1.63
CA GLY A 41 -27.79 15.89 -1.97
C GLY A 41 -27.62 15.97 -3.48
N TRP A 42 -26.39 15.98 -3.98
CA TRP A 42 -26.10 15.78 -5.42
C TRP A 42 -26.59 14.42 -5.93
N TYR A 43 -26.65 13.47 -5.02
CA TYR A 43 -27.13 12.10 -5.26
C TYR A 43 -28.19 11.73 -4.22
N LYS A 44 -29.11 10.86 -4.60
CA LYS A 44 -30.10 10.24 -3.72
C LYS A 44 -30.05 8.73 -3.89
N LYS A 45 -30.04 7.98 -2.79
CA LYS A 45 -30.09 6.52 -2.84
C LYS A 45 -31.54 6.06 -2.66
N GLU A 46 -32.07 5.33 -3.63
CA GLU A 46 -33.37 4.65 -3.57
C GLU A 46 -33.16 3.14 -3.71
N GLY A 47 -33.37 2.41 -2.62
CA GLY A 47 -33.10 0.99 -2.58
C GLY A 47 -31.63 0.65 -2.90
N LYS A 48 -31.39 0.01 -4.06
CA LYS A 48 -30.04 -0.32 -4.57
C LYS A 48 -29.53 0.67 -5.61
N GLU A 49 -30.35 1.59 -6.07
CA GLU A 49 -30.00 2.57 -7.10
C GLU A 49 -29.51 3.89 -6.51
N ILE A 50 -28.59 4.53 -7.23
CA ILE A 50 -28.10 5.87 -6.93
C ILE A 50 -28.58 6.78 -8.06
N LEU A 51 -29.45 7.71 -7.70
CA LEU A 51 -29.96 8.72 -8.60
C LEU A 51 -29.09 9.97 -8.55
N SER A 52 -28.95 10.66 -9.67
CA SER A 52 -28.29 11.98 -9.74
C SER A 52 -29.30 13.10 -9.90
N LEU A 53 -29.00 14.23 -9.28
CA LEU A 53 -29.80 15.44 -9.40
C LEU A 53 -29.61 16.04 -10.79
N ASP A 54 -30.70 16.34 -11.46
CA ASP A 54 -30.74 17.22 -12.63
C ASP A 54 -30.77 18.67 -12.15
N PHE A 55 -29.84 19.50 -12.61
CA PHE A 55 -29.65 20.86 -12.10
C PHE A 55 -30.65 21.87 -12.67
N ASP A 56 -31.25 21.54 -13.81
CA ASP A 56 -32.23 22.39 -14.46
C ASP A 56 -33.62 22.19 -13.86
N THR A 57 -33.99 20.92 -13.66
CA THR A 57 -35.29 20.52 -13.13
C THR A 57 -35.35 20.38 -11.61
N MET A 58 -34.18 20.21 -10.97
CA MET A 58 -34.03 19.89 -9.54
C MET A 58 -34.69 18.54 -9.15
N GLU A 59 -34.87 17.64 -10.10
CA GLU A 59 -35.40 16.30 -9.91
C GLU A 59 -34.30 15.22 -9.95
N TYR A 60 -34.55 14.10 -9.28
CA TYR A 60 -33.64 12.95 -9.28
C TYR A 60 -33.98 11.98 -10.38
N SER A 61 -32.98 11.58 -11.17
CA SER A 61 -33.12 10.60 -12.24
C SER A 61 -31.98 9.57 -12.18
N PRO A 62 -32.16 8.37 -12.79
CA PRO A 62 -31.08 7.40 -12.89
C PRO A 62 -29.84 7.99 -13.54
N THR A 63 -28.67 7.75 -12.92
CA THR A 63 -27.40 8.27 -13.41
C THR A 63 -27.10 7.76 -14.82
N LYS A 64 -27.04 8.67 -15.79
CA LYS A 64 -26.69 8.35 -17.17
C LYS A 64 -25.18 8.16 -17.28
N LYS A 65 -24.74 6.96 -17.69
CA LYS A 65 -23.32 6.72 -17.99
C LYS A 65 -22.93 7.51 -19.25
N ARG A 66 -21.97 8.40 -19.10
CA ARG A 66 -21.37 9.12 -20.22
C ARG A 66 -19.96 8.59 -20.47
N PHE A 67 -19.56 8.50 -21.72
CA PHE A 67 -18.22 8.08 -22.13
C PHE A 67 -17.49 9.29 -22.67
N PHE A 68 -16.32 9.57 -22.10
CA PHE A 68 -15.44 10.63 -22.53
C PHE A 68 -14.09 10.04 -22.93
N ASP A 69 -13.42 10.62 -23.91
CA ASP A 69 -12.07 10.23 -24.30
C ASP A 69 -11.09 10.41 -23.12
N THR A 70 -11.28 11.44 -22.32
CA THR A 70 -10.55 11.64 -21.05
C THR A 70 -10.58 10.40 -20.16
N ILE A 71 -11.74 9.75 -20.01
CA ILE A 71 -11.87 8.52 -19.20
C ILE A 71 -11.23 7.35 -19.93
N ARG A 72 -11.48 7.19 -21.25
CA ARG A 72 -10.97 6.09 -22.05
C ARG A 72 -9.43 6.07 -22.07
N VAL A 73 -8.81 7.23 -22.30
CA VAL A 73 -7.36 7.40 -22.36
C VAL A 73 -6.74 7.34 -20.95
N GLY A 74 -7.37 7.98 -19.97
CA GLY A 74 -6.81 8.10 -18.62
C GLY A 74 -6.89 6.80 -17.79
N LYS A 75 -7.96 6.02 -17.93
CA LYS A 75 -8.21 4.82 -17.11
C LYS A 75 -7.09 3.78 -17.14
N PRO A 76 -6.48 3.43 -18.29
CA PRO A 76 -5.40 2.46 -18.34
C PRO A 76 -4.07 3.01 -17.78
N ILE A 77 -3.87 4.33 -17.74
CA ILE A 77 -2.63 4.94 -17.26
C ILE A 77 -2.64 4.97 -15.73
N LYS A 78 -1.81 4.15 -15.11
CA LYS A 78 -1.74 4.03 -13.64
C LYS A 78 -0.93 5.14 -12.98
N ASP A 79 0.14 5.59 -13.63
CA ASP A 79 0.96 6.72 -13.17
C ASP A 79 0.18 8.02 -13.28
N LEU A 80 0.03 8.74 -12.15
CA LEU A 80 -0.81 9.94 -12.07
C LEU A 80 -0.27 11.08 -12.94
N LYS A 81 1.06 11.31 -12.95
CA LYS A 81 1.69 12.38 -13.76
C LYS A 81 1.50 12.11 -15.24
N LYS A 82 1.77 10.90 -15.69
CA LYS A 82 1.56 10.49 -17.09
C LYS A 82 0.08 10.57 -17.47
N ARG A 83 -0.82 10.23 -16.55
CA ARG A 83 -2.26 10.33 -16.76
C ARG A 83 -2.68 11.79 -16.95
N LEU A 84 -2.27 12.69 -16.06
CA LEU A 84 -2.56 14.13 -16.19
C LEU A 84 -2.04 14.68 -17.50
N ALA A 85 -0.79 14.38 -17.88
CA ALA A 85 -0.20 14.79 -19.15
C ALA A 85 -1.02 14.31 -20.37
N ALA A 86 -1.52 13.08 -20.32
CA ALA A 86 -2.25 12.46 -21.43
C ALA A 86 -3.68 13.00 -21.61
N ILE A 87 -4.35 13.43 -20.54
CA ILE A 87 -5.79 13.76 -20.60
C ILE A 87 -6.11 15.25 -20.52
N THR A 88 -5.21 16.09 -20.00
CA THR A 88 -5.53 17.51 -19.73
C THR A 88 -5.86 18.29 -21.01
N TYR A 89 -5.27 17.93 -22.14
CA TYR A 89 -5.42 18.67 -23.39
C TYR A 89 -6.22 17.95 -24.47
N LEU A 90 -7.03 16.95 -24.08
CA LEU A 90 -7.98 16.32 -25.01
C LEU A 90 -9.13 17.29 -25.32
N ASP A 91 -9.76 17.11 -26.48
CA ASP A 91 -10.89 17.94 -26.89
C ASP A 91 -12.23 17.28 -26.54
N ASP A 92 -12.47 17.10 -25.23
CA ASP A 92 -13.77 16.64 -24.73
C ASP A 92 -14.20 17.42 -23.47
N VAL A 93 -15.44 17.22 -23.04
CA VAL A 93 -16.00 17.88 -21.85
C VAL A 93 -15.21 17.55 -20.59
N GLY A 94 -14.67 16.33 -20.47
CA GLY A 94 -13.88 15.90 -19.32
C GLY A 94 -12.54 16.65 -19.23
N ALA A 95 -11.84 16.83 -20.33
CA ALA A 95 -10.60 17.60 -20.38
C ALA A 95 -10.83 19.09 -20.13
N LYS A 96 -11.89 19.67 -20.73
CA LYS A 96 -12.29 21.05 -20.45
C LYS A 96 -12.60 21.29 -18.98
N PHE A 97 -13.37 20.39 -18.36
CA PHE A 97 -13.66 20.44 -16.92
C PHE A 97 -12.39 20.38 -16.06
N LEU A 98 -11.48 19.45 -16.36
CA LEU A 98 -10.20 19.36 -15.64
C LEU A 98 -9.36 20.61 -15.80
N TRP A 99 -9.31 21.17 -16.99
CA TRP A 99 -8.59 22.42 -17.28
C TRP A 99 -9.17 23.61 -16.51
N ASP A 100 -10.50 23.77 -16.53
CA ASP A 100 -11.19 24.89 -15.87
C ASP A 100 -11.08 24.86 -14.34
N ILE A 101 -10.84 23.68 -13.75
CA ILE A 101 -10.53 23.55 -12.32
C ILE A 101 -9.05 23.80 -12.06
N ASN A 102 -8.16 23.19 -12.85
CA ASN A 102 -6.73 23.20 -12.54
C ASN A 102 -6.05 24.53 -12.90
N ALA A 103 -6.38 25.16 -14.03
CA ALA A 103 -5.74 26.40 -14.45
C ALA A 103 -5.90 27.54 -13.41
N PRO A 104 -7.10 27.85 -12.89
CA PRO A 104 -7.25 28.84 -11.83
C PRO A 104 -6.54 28.45 -10.53
N MET A 105 -6.53 27.16 -10.20
CA MET A 105 -5.86 26.67 -9.00
C MET A 105 -4.33 26.85 -9.10
N PHE A 106 -3.73 26.60 -10.26
CA PHE A 106 -2.31 26.81 -10.49
C PHE A 106 -1.92 28.29 -10.35
N THR A 107 -2.65 29.17 -11.03
CA THR A 107 -2.36 30.62 -10.99
C THR A 107 -2.59 31.19 -9.59
N TYR A 108 -3.70 30.86 -8.94
CA TYR A 108 -4.00 31.29 -7.59
C TYR A 108 -2.93 30.85 -6.58
N SER A 109 -2.52 29.55 -6.63
CA SER A 109 -1.46 29.07 -5.75
C SER A 109 -0.13 29.79 -5.97
N ALA A 110 0.17 30.14 -7.21
CA ALA A 110 1.39 30.88 -7.54
C ALA A 110 1.32 32.37 -7.13
N GLU A 111 0.14 32.99 -7.19
CA GLU A 111 -0.09 34.36 -6.72
C GLU A 111 0.10 34.51 -5.21
N LEU A 112 -0.18 33.46 -4.44
CA LEU A 112 -0.05 33.47 -2.98
C LEU A 112 1.42 33.41 -2.47
N ILE A 113 2.40 33.29 -3.36
CA ILE A 113 3.82 33.40 -3.00
C ILE A 113 4.27 34.86 -3.25
N PRO A 114 4.84 35.57 -2.28
CA PRO A 114 5.30 35.10 -0.95
C PRO A 114 4.32 35.32 0.21
N GLU A 115 3.06 35.65 -0.04
CA GLU A 115 2.12 36.06 1.00
C GLU A 115 1.89 34.98 2.07
N ILE A 116 1.61 33.74 1.65
CA ILE A 116 1.30 32.62 2.57
C ILE A 116 2.43 31.59 2.69
N ALA A 117 3.37 31.59 1.76
CA ALA A 117 4.50 30.66 1.75
C ALA A 117 5.69 31.24 0.97
N ASP A 118 6.91 30.96 1.43
CA ASP A 118 8.14 31.42 0.78
C ASP A 118 8.59 30.54 -0.38
N SER A 119 8.02 29.36 -0.52
CA SER A 119 8.36 28.43 -1.60
C SER A 119 7.17 27.58 -2.08
N ILE A 120 7.32 27.06 -3.29
CA ILE A 120 6.34 26.16 -3.90
C ILE A 120 6.18 24.84 -3.12
N ILE A 121 7.21 24.43 -2.36
CA ILE A 121 7.25 23.17 -1.63
C ILE A 121 6.24 23.17 -0.49
N GLU A 122 6.14 24.27 0.26
CA GLU A 122 5.21 24.40 1.38
C GLU A 122 3.75 24.31 0.89
N ILE A 123 3.44 24.92 -0.25
CA ILE A 123 2.09 24.86 -0.86
C ILE A 123 1.78 23.42 -1.29
N ASP A 124 2.71 22.76 -2.00
CA ASP A 124 2.52 21.38 -2.43
C ASP A 124 2.34 20.43 -1.24
N ASN A 125 3.14 20.60 -0.19
CA ASN A 125 3.02 19.81 1.03
C ASN A 125 1.71 20.09 1.78
N ALA A 126 1.29 21.34 1.89
CA ALA A 126 0.01 21.69 2.51
C ALA A 126 -1.17 21.02 1.78
N MET A 127 -1.14 20.98 0.46
CA MET A 127 -2.18 20.30 -0.33
C MET A 127 -2.14 18.79 -0.21
N LYS A 128 -0.96 18.18 -0.16
CA LYS A 128 -0.81 16.73 0.06
C LYS A 128 -1.24 16.33 1.47
N TRP A 129 -0.78 17.05 2.49
CA TRP A 129 -1.03 16.67 3.89
C TRP A 129 -2.39 17.12 4.41
N GLY A 130 -2.84 18.32 4.03
CA GLY A 130 -4.11 18.89 4.50
C GLY A 130 -5.34 18.39 3.75
N PHE A 131 -5.19 18.08 2.46
CA PHE A 131 -6.31 17.68 1.60
C PHE A 131 -6.16 16.27 1.04
N ALA A 132 -5.18 15.49 1.52
CA ALA A 132 -4.90 14.12 1.09
C ALA A 132 -4.76 13.98 -0.44
N ARG A 133 -4.14 14.95 -1.11
CA ARG A 133 -3.87 14.88 -2.54
C ARG A 133 -2.68 13.97 -2.82
N ASP A 134 -2.79 13.14 -3.84
CA ASP A 134 -1.71 12.28 -4.31
C ASP A 134 -0.57 13.06 -4.98
N ILE A 135 -0.81 14.35 -5.35
CA ILE A 135 0.14 15.22 -6.03
C ILE A 135 -0.05 16.67 -5.58
N GLY A 136 1.05 17.41 -5.43
CA GLY A 136 1.02 18.83 -5.16
C GLY A 136 0.58 19.66 -6.37
N ILE A 137 0.32 20.94 -6.17
CA ILE A 137 -0.18 21.85 -7.21
C ILE A 137 0.89 22.09 -8.27
N PHE A 138 2.11 22.46 -7.85
CA PHE A 138 3.22 22.73 -8.77
C PHE A 138 3.76 21.46 -9.42
N ASP A 139 3.72 20.34 -8.69
CA ASP A 139 4.09 19.04 -9.23
C ASP A 139 3.07 18.54 -10.28
N ALA A 140 1.78 18.86 -10.11
CA ALA A 140 0.73 18.60 -11.11
C ALA A 140 0.89 19.53 -12.34
N TRP A 141 1.26 20.78 -12.11
CA TRP A 141 1.52 21.73 -13.20
C TRP A 141 2.72 21.31 -14.05
N ASP A 142 3.80 20.85 -13.40
CA ASP A 142 4.94 20.24 -14.10
C ASP A 142 4.51 19.01 -14.94
N ALA A 143 3.66 18.16 -14.38
CA ALA A 143 3.20 16.96 -15.06
C ALA A 143 2.47 17.24 -16.38
N ILE A 144 1.71 18.34 -16.46
CA ILE A 144 1.00 18.73 -17.70
C ILE A 144 1.83 19.63 -18.62
N GLY A 145 2.99 20.09 -18.15
CA GLY A 145 3.90 20.98 -18.88
C GLY A 145 3.61 22.46 -18.64
N VAL A 146 4.50 23.15 -17.92
CA VAL A 146 4.34 24.56 -17.52
C VAL A 146 4.24 25.47 -18.74
N GLU A 147 5.20 25.39 -19.68
CA GLU A 147 5.22 26.24 -20.89
C GLU A 147 3.95 26.07 -21.73
N LYS A 148 3.50 24.82 -21.93
CA LYS A 148 2.29 24.52 -22.70
C LYS A 148 1.04 25.07 -22.04
N SER A 149 0.92 24.94 -20.73
CA SER A 149 -0.22 25.42 -19.96
C SER A 149 -0.25 26.95 -19.90
N VAL A 150 0.90 27.60 -19.73
CA VAL A 150 1.02 29.08 -19.76
C VAL A 150 0.60 29.63 -21.12
N ASN A 151 1.03 29.03 -22.22
CA ASN A 151 0.62 29.45 -23.56
C ASN A 151 -0.91 29.35 -23.72
N LYS A 152 -1.50 28.23 -23.31
CA LYS A 152 -2.96 28.05 -23.35
C LYS A 152 -3.71 29.05 -22.44
N MET A 153 -3.18 29.34 -21.25
CA MET A 153 -3.75 30.38 -20.38
C MET A 153 -3.76 31.76 -21.04
N LYS A 154 -2.67 32.11 -21.74
CA LYS A 154 -2.57 33.36 -22.50
C LYS A 154 -3.55 33.43 -23.68
N GLU A 155 -3.70 32.35 -24.43
CA GLU A 155 -4.70 32.23 -25.50
C GLU A 155 -6.13 32.44 -24.97
N GLU A 156 -6.40 32.00 -23.73
CA GLU A 156 -7.69 32.16 -23.04
C GLU A 156 -7.81 33.48 -22.26
N ASN A 157 -6.83 34.39 -22.40
CA ASN A 157 -6.75 35.65 -21.64
C ASN A 157 -6.79 35.46 -20.12
N ARG A 158 -6.30 34.33 -19.61
CA ARG A 158 -6.12 34.09 -18.17
C ARG A 158 -4.82 34.73 -17.68
N LYS A 159 -4.87 35.35 -16.51
CA LYS A 159 -3.69 35.94 -15.87
C LYS A 159 -2.69 34.87 -15.47
N VAL A 160 -1.41 35.08 -15.77
CA VAL A 160 -0.29 34.23 -15.36
C VAL A 160 0.60 35.03 -14.42
N PRO A 161 1.00 34.50 -13.25
CA PRO A 161 1.92 35.18 -12.35
C PRO A 161 3.27 35.48 -13.02
N SER A 162 3.77 36.71 -12.89
CA SER A 162 4.97 37.19 -13.58
C SER A 162 6.21 36.34 -13.30
N TRP A 163 6.37 35.84 -12.09
CA TRP A 163 7.51 35.02 -11.74
C TRP A 163 7.54 33.65 -12.47
N VAL A 164 6.36 33.12 -12.88
CA VAL A 164 6.29 31.89 -13.71
C VAL A 164 6.81 32.18 -15.12
N GLU A 165 6.46 33.34 -15.67
CA GLU A 165 6.97 33.79 -16.96
C GLU A 165 8.48 34.06 -16.90
N GLU A 166 8.96 34.71 -15.82
CA GLU A 166 10.40 34.92 -15.58
C GLU A 166 11.16 33.60 -15.49
N MET A 167 10.60 32.60 -14.82
CA MET A 167 11.17 31.24 -14.74
C MET A 167 11.31 30.63 -16.15
N LEU A 168 10.27 30.68 -16.97
CA LEU A 168 10.29 30.17 -18.34
C LEU A 168 11.29 30.95 -19.23
N ALA A 169 11.35 32.27 -19.08
CA ALA A 169 12.29 33.12 -19.79
C ALA A 169 13.76 32.83 -19.42
N SER A 170 14.02 32.34 -18.20
CA SER A 170 15.36 31.88 -17.78
C SER A 170 15.79 30.56 -18.41
N GLY A 171 14.92 29.93 -19.22
CA GLY A 171 15.14 28.63 -19.85
C GLY A 171 14.71 27.43 -19.02
N ARG A 172 14.22 27.63 -17.79
CA ARG A 172 13.71 26.55 -16.93
C ARG A 172 12.24 26.26 -17.25
N LYS A 173 11.96 25.00 -17.62
CA LYS A 173 10.64 24.56 -18.10
C LYS A 173 9.78 23.84 -17.06
N SER A 174 10.33 23.62 -15.84
CA SER A 174 9.66 22.92 -14.74
C SER A 174 9.97 23.55 -13.39
N PHE A 175 9.04 23.45 -12.47
CA PHE A 175 9.22 23.91 -11.09
C PHE A 175 10.21 23.02 -10.33
N TYR A 176 10.14 21.71 -10.55
CA TYR A 176 11.00 20.71 -9.92
C TYR A 176 11.86 19.99 -10.96
N GLU A 177 13.12 19.76 -10.64
CA GLU A 177 14.03 18.93 -11.43
C GLU A 177 14.99 18.14 -10.54
N ILE A 178 15.40 16.97 -11.00
CA ILE A 178 16.48 16.21 -10.34
C ILE A 178 17.76 16.51 -11.10
N ILE A 179 18.68 17.23 -10.46
CA ILE A 179 20.00 17.58 -10.97
C ILE A 179 21.06 16.92 -10.08
N ASP A 180 21.95 16.13 -10.68
CA ASP A 180 23.02 15.40 -9.96
C ASP A 180 22.51 14.58 -8.75
N GLY A 181 21.35 13.93 -8.89
CA GLY A 181 20.73 13.12 -7.86
C GLY A 181 20.09 13.91 -6.71
N LYS A 182 19.97 15.23 -6.85
CA LYS A 182 19.34 16.11 -5.86
C LYS A 182 18.07 16.73 -6.44
N LEU A 183 17.03 16.79 -5.63
CA LEU A 183 15.82 17.52 -5.99
C LEU A 183 16.12 19.02 -5.94
N THR A 184 15.86 19.71 -7.05
CA THR A 184 15.97 21.16 -7.15
C THR A 184 14.59 21.75 -7.47
N TYR A 185 14.39 22.98 -7.04
CA TYR A 185 13.14 23.71 -7.31
C TYR A 185 13.42 25.18 -7.62
N TYR A 186 12.53 25.81 -8.38
CA TYR A 186 12.59 27.24 -8.59
C TYR A 186 11.99 27.97 -7.37
N CYS A 187 12.76 28.88 -6.79
CA CYS A 187 12.31 29.72 -5.68
C CYS A 187 11.84 31.09 -6.24
N PRO A 188 10.54 31.39 -6.19
CA PRO A 188 10.00 32.66 -6.71
C PRO A 188 10.56 33.87 -6.01
N VAL A 189 10.70 33.80 -4.68
CA VAL A 189 11.20 34.89 -3.83
C VAL A 189 12.66 35.25 -4.15
N LYS A 190 13.50 34.23 -4.35
CA LYS A 190 14.95 34.41 -4.67
C LYS A 190 15.22 34.46 -6.15
N LYS A 191 14.22 34.25 -7.01
CA LYS A 191 14.30 34.20 -8.48
C LYS A 191 15.45 33.30 -8.99
N LYS A 192 15.65 32.15 -8.33
CA LYS A 192 16.73 31.20 -8.68
C LYS A 192 16.38 29.77 -8.31
N VAL A 193 17.11 28.84 -8.93
CA VAL A 193 17.05 27.42 -8.58
C VAL A 193 17.73 27.18 -7.25
N LEU A 194 17.05 26.48 -6.36
CA LEU A 194 17.57 26.03 -5.07
C LEU A 194 17.54 24.50 -5.01
N THR A 195 18.51 23.94 -4.32
CA THR A 195 18.47 22.53 -3.96
C THR A 195 17.55 22.34 -2.75
N HIS A 196 16.63 21.40 -2.85
CA HIS A 196 15.82 20.99 -1.71
C HIS A 196 16.75 20.44 -0.63
N LYS A 197 16.65 20.95 0.58
CA LYS A 197 17.38 20.40 1.70
C LYS A 197 16.67 19.13 2.16
N ASP A 198 17.36 18.01 2.02
CA ASP A 198 16.85 16.77 2.58
C ASP A 198 16.72 16.92 4.10
N ASN A 199 15.61 16.42 4.60
CA ASN A 199 15.36 16.29 6.02
C ASN A 199 15.74 14.86 6.43
N ASP A 200 16.52 14.69 7.48
CA ASP A 200 16.95 13.38 8.00
C ASP A 200 15.77 12.43 8.26
N LYS A 201 14.56 13.00 8.44
CA LYS A 201 13.33 12.26 8.67
C LYS A 201 12.63 11.81 7.40
N THR A 202 13.04 12.28 6.22
CA THR A 202 12.40 11.95 4.95
C THR A 202 13.41 11.33 3.98
N LEU A 203 12.96 10.36 3.18
CA LEU A 203 13.74 9.75 2.13
C LEU A 203 12.88 9.64 0.88
N ASN A 204 13.33 10.30 -0.20
CA ASN A 204 12.68 10.18 -1.51
C ASN A 204 13.40 9.14 -2.36
N LEU A 205 12.80 7.97 -2.51
CA LEU A 205 13.42 6.85 -3.23
C LEU A 205 13.69 7.17 -4.71
N ASN A 206 12.96 8.12 -5.31
CA ASN A 206 13.21 8.51 -6.70
C ASN A 206 14.60 9.11 -6.93
N LEU A 207 15.23 9.68 -5.89
CA LEU A 207 16.60 10.21 -5.97
C LEU A 207 17.65 9.10 -6.11
N TYR A 208 17.29 7.87 -5.74
CA TYR A 208 18.15 6.68 -5.80
C TYR A 208 17.94 5.83 -7.05
N LYS A 209 17.04 6.26 -7.97
CA LYS A 209 16.76 5.56 -9.23
C LYS A 209 17.69 6.01 -10.36
N ASN A 210 18.98 6.04 -10.09
CA ASN A 210 20.00 6.43 -11.07
C ASN A 210 21.08 5.35 -11.18
N SER A 211 21.94 5.46 -12.19
CA SER A 211 22.98 4.45 -12.50
C SER A 211 24.03 4.24 -11.41
N LYS A 212 24.17 5.16 -10.44
CA LYS A 212 25.14 5.05 -9.35
C LYS A 212 24.59 4.31 -8.13
N THR A 213 23.29 4.42 -7.90
CA THR A 213 22.62 3.93 -6.67
C THR A 213 21.67 2.77 -6.93
N MET A 214 21.15 2.60 -8.14
CA MET A 214 20.35 1.44 -8.53
C MET A 214 21.26 0.30 -8.94
N LEU A 215 21.41 -0.71 -8.06
CA LEU A 215 22.32 -1.83 -8.27
C LEU A 215 21.72 -2.93 -9.14
N LYS A 216 20.40 -3.14 -9.03
CA LYS A 216 19.65 -4.09 -9.84
C LYS A 216 18.23 -3.59 -10.07
N ARG A 217 17.68 -3.90 -11.23
CA ARG A 217 16.27 -3.73 -11.55
C ARG A 217 15.75 -4.95 -12.30
N ASP A 218 14.59 -5.43 -11.88
CA ASP A 218 13.84 -6.49 -12.55
C ASP A 218 12.38 -6.02 -12.73
N TRP A 219 11.47 -6.89 -13.18
CA TRP A 219 10.08 -6.58 -13.54
C TRP A 219 9.25 -6.00 -12.38
N SER A 220 9.46 -6.53 -11.18
CA SER A 220 8.62 -6.21 -10.03
C SER A 220 9.39 -5.71 -8.81
N ALA A 221 10.72 -5.67 -8.87
CA ALA A 221 11.54 -5.17 -7.78
C ALA A 221 12.89 -4.61 -8.25
N SER A 222 13.50 -3.77 -7.40
CA SER A 222 14.83 -3.19 -7.62
C SER A 222 15.63 -3.17 -6.32
N ILE A 223 16.96 -3.18 -6.45
CA ILE A 223 17.90 -2.98 -5.33
C ILE A 223 18.53 -1.60 -5.47
N HIS A 224 18.47 -0.81 -4.41
CA HIS A 224 19.10 0.49 -4.32
C HIS A 224 20.11 0.55 -3.18
N ASP A 225 21.20 1.28 -3.38
CA ASP A 225 22.13 1.70 -2.31
C ASP A 225 21.64 3.03 -1.75
N LEU A 226 21.17 3.03 -0.49
CA LEU A 226 20.69 4.23 0.20
C LEU A 226 21.80 5.05 0.85
N GLY A 227 23.07 4.65 0.64
CA GLY A 227 24.21 5.21 1.37
C GLY A 227 24.35 4.66 2.79
N ASP A 228 25.42 5.04 3.46
CA ASP A 228 25.75 4.63 4.84
C ASP A 228 25.90 3.10 5.03
N GLY A 229 25.99 2.35 3.93
CA GLY A 229 26.05 0.89 3.91
C GLY A 229 24.68 0.23 4.04
N VAL A 230 23.58 0.89 3.71
CA VAL A 230 22.22 0.35 3.77
C VAL A 230 21.67 0.08 2.37
N LEU A 231 21.30 -1.18 2.11
CA LEU A 231 20.57 -1.57 0.91
C LEU A 231 19.07 -1.31 1.08
N ASN A 232 18.39 -1.14 -0.05
CA ASN A 232 16.92 -1.15 -0.11
C ASN A 232 16.44 -2.08 -1.21
N VAL A 233 15.41 -2.87 -0.92
CA VAL A 233 14.60 -3.54 -1.93
C VAL A 233 13.28 -2.79 -2.07
N GLU A 234 13.03 -2.26 -3.27
CA GLU A 234 11.80 -1.62 -3.67
C GLU A 234 10.92 -2.60 -4.45
N PHE A 235 9.65 -2.78 -4.04
CA PHE A 235 8.64 -3.48 -4.82
C PHE A 235 7.89 -2.48 -5.73
N HIS A 236 7.77 -2.82 -7.02
CA HIS A 236 7.16 -1.93 -8.03
C HIS A 236 6.54 -2.71 -9.20
N SER A 237 5.69 -3.69 -8.92
CA SER A 237 5.06 -4.51 -9.96
C SER A 237 4.60 -3.66 -11.16
N ILE A 238 5.10 -3.97 -12.35
CA ILE A 238 4.72 -3.25 -13.57
C ILE A 238 3.32 -3.64 -14.06
N PHE A 239 2.85 -4.85 -13.73
CA PHE A 239 1.54 -5.35 -14.15
C PHE A 239 0.42 -4.89 -13.24
N VAL A 240 0.65 -4.88 -11.92
CA VAL A 240 -0.36 -4.50 -10.90
C VAL A 240 0.26 -3.60 -9.83
N PRO A 241 0.74 -2.39 -10.21
CA PRO A 241 1.52 -1.52 -9.30
C PRO A 241 0.73 -1.06 -8.06
N ALA A 242 -0.61 -1.02 -8.15
CA ALA A 242 -1.44 -0.61 -7.02
C ALA A 242 -1.49 -1.65 -5.89
N PHE A 243 -1.22 -2.93 -6.20
CA PHE A 243 -1.34 -4.03 -5.24
C PHE A 243 -0.03 -4.76 -4.97
N ASN A 244 0.99 -4.57 -5.81
CA ASN A 244 2.30 -5.21 -5.68
C ASN A 244 2.21 -6.70 -5.31
N PRO A 245 1.56 -7.55 -6.14
CA PRO A 245 1.51 -8.98 -5.85
C PRO A 245 2.92 -9.56 -5.89
N ILE A 246 3.24 -10.37 -4.88
CA ILE A 246 4.55 -11.02 -4.78
C ILE A 246 4.67 -12.08 -5.87
N ASP A 247 5.66 -11.92 -6.72
CA ASP A 247 5.99 -12.80 -7.83
C ASP A 247 7.45 -13.28 -7.76
N ARG A 248 7.84 -14.13 -8.70
CA ARG A 248 9.21 -14.67 -8.76
C ARG A 248 10.30 -13.61 -8.91
N SER A 249 10.00 -12.50 -9.59
CA SER A 249 10.93 -11.37 -9.73
C SER A 249 11.23 -10.74 -8.37
N MET A 250 10.20 -10.48 -7.56
CA MET A 250 10.37 -9.94 -6.22
C MET A 250 11.19 -10.89 -5.33
N VAL A 251 10.85 -12.18 -5.34
CA VAL A 251 11.56 -13.21 -4.56
C VAL A 251 13.03 -13.29 -4.99
N GLY A 252 13.30 -13.30 -6.29
CA GLY A 252 14.64 -13.33 -6.85
C GLY A 252 15.48 -12.09 -6.47
N VAL A 253 14.89 -10.89 -6.56
CA VAL A 253 15.57 -9.63 -6.18
C VAL A 253 15.87 -9.59 -4.69
N VAL A 254 14.97 -10.09 -3.83
CA VAL A 254 15.24 -10.20 -2.39
C VAL A 254 16.40 -11.17 -2.12
N LYS A 255 16.48 -12.32 -2.83
CA LYS A 255 17.63 -13.24 -2.74
C LYS A 255 18.94 -12.54 -3.09
N ASP A 256 18.97 -11.83 -4.22
CA ASP A 256 20.17 -11.10 -4.64
C ASP A 256 20.59 -10.03 -3.64
N ALA A 257 19.61 -9.33 -3.04
CA ALA A 257 19.90 -8.36 -1.98
C ALA A 257 20.50 -9.02 -0.72
N LEU A 258 20.01 -10.20 -0.35
CA LEU A 258 20.58 -11.00 0.73
C LEU A 258 21.98 -11.53 0.38
N ASP A 259 22.26 -11.89 -0.87
CA ASP A 259 23.59 -12.29 -1.34
C ASP A 259 24.57 -11.11 -1.26
N LEU A 260 24.14 -9.92 -1.67
CA LEU A 260 24.92 -8.70 -1.50
C LEU A 260 25.20 -8.38 -0.03
N LEU A 261 24.23 -8.62 0.84
CA LEU A 261 24.36 -8.42 2.28
C LEU A 261 25.36 -9.41 2.88
N ASP A 262 25.29 -10.70 2.49
CA ASP A 262 26.20 -11.76 2.94
C ASP A 262 27.65 -11.54 2.48
N SER A 263 27.90 -10.71 1.44
CA SER A 263 29.25 -10.29 1.05
C SER A 263 29.98 -9.47 2.12
N GLY A 264 29.26 -8.96 3.13
CA GLY A 264 29.82 -8.14 4.21
C GLY A 264 30.08 -6.67 3.84
N LYS A 265 29.71 -6.25 2.63
CA LYS A 265 29.90 -4.88 2.15
C LYS A 265 28.89 -3.90 2.76
N TYR A 266 27.74 -4.40 3.19
CA TYR A 266 26.61 -3.61 3.68
C TYR A 266 26.31 -3.92 5.14
N LYS A 267 25.76 -2.93 5.85
CA LYS A 267 25.39 -3.00 7.27
C LYS A 267 24.02 -3.61 7.51
N GLY A 268 23.13 -3.56 6.50
CA GLY A 268 21.78 -4.11 6.58
C GLY A 268 20.92 -3.74 5.39
N LEU A 269 19.66 -4.19 5.44
CA LEU A 269 18.69 -4.10 4.35
C LEU A 269 17.39 -3.48 4.84
N VAL A 270 16.85 -2.54 4.07
CA VAL A 270 15.46 -2.08 4.16
C VAL A 270 14.65 -2.75 3.05
N ILE A 271 13.55 -3.43 3.39
CA ILE A 271 12.54 -3.81 2.41
C ILE A 271 11.44 -2.77 2.50
N GLY A 272 11.32 -1.91 1.49
CA GLY A 272 10.40 -0.77 1.55
C GLY A 272 10.32 0.01 0.25
N HIS A 273 9.18 0.65 0.02
CA HIS A 273 8.92 1.43 -1.19
C HIS A 273 7.88 2.54 -0.93
N GLN A 274 7.68 3.40 -1.93
CA GLN A 274 6.76 4.54 -1.88
C GLN A 274 5.58 4.36 -2.87
N GLY A 275 5.08 3.13 -2.99
CA GLY A 275 3.90 2.81 -3.79
C GLY A 275 2.58 3.04 -3.04
N LYS A 276 1.47 2.61 -3.65
CA LYS A 276 0.13 2.79 -3.06
C LYS A 276 -0.16 1.83 -1.91
N ASN A 277 0.24 0.58 -2.04
CA ASN A 277 0.09 -0.46 -1.03
C ASN A 277 1.38 -1.25 -0.93
N TRP A 278 1.69 -1.79 0.23
CA TRP A 278 2.84 -2.65 0.46
C TRP A 278 2.81 -3.88 -0.44
N SER A 279 1.85 -4.76 -0.21
CA SER A 279 1.55 -5.93 -1.05
C SER A 279 0.21 -6.54 -0.69
N ALA A 280 -0.58 -6.91 -1.68
CA ALA A 280 -1.84 -7.62 -1.48
C ALA A 280 -1.68 -9.16 -1.41
N GLY A 281 -0.45 -9.67 -1.29
CA GLY A 281 -0.14 -11.09 -1.18
C GLY A 281 0.49 -11.69 -2.42
N ALA A 282 0.52 -13.01 -2.49
CA ALA A 282 1.10 -13.74 -3.61
C ALA A 282 0.35 -13.49 -4.92
N ASN A 283 1.07 -13.58 -6.05
CA ASN A 283 0.47 -13.45 -7.37
C ASN A 283 -0.39 -14.69 -7.70
N VAL A 284 -1.69 -14.56 -7.53
CA VAL A 284 -2.66 -15.65 -7.76
C VAL A 284 -2.68 -16.13 -9.22
N ASN A 285 -2.22 -15.31 -10.20
CA ASN A 285 -2.08 -15.76 -11.58
C ASN A 285 -1.03 -16.85 -11.73
N ASP A 286 0.05 -16.81 -10.95
CA ASP A 286 1.10 -17.85 -11.01
C ASP A 286 0.54 -19.20 -10.54
N PHE A 287 -0.33 -19.18 -9.52
CA PHE A 287 -1.04 -20.38 -9.07
C PHE A 287 -2.00 -20.91 -10.15
N LYS A 288 -2.77 -20.01 -10.76
CA LYS A 288 -3.69 -20.39 -11.87
C LYS A 288 -2.94 -21.03 -13.04
N MET A 289 -1.80 -20.46 -13.43
CA MET A 289 -0.98 -21.02 -14.51
C MET A 289 -0.44 -22.42 -14.17
N ALA A 290 -0.01 -22.64 -12.94
CA ALA A 290 0.47 -23.96 -12.48
C ALA A 290 -0.68 -24.98 -12.47
N ILE A 291 -1.87 -24.60 -12.03
CA ILE A 291 -3.07 -25.44 -12.03
C ILE A 291 -3.49 -25.80 -13.47
N ASP A 292 -3.60 -24.80 -14.36
CA ASP A 292 -4.03 -25.00 -15.75
C ASP A 292 -3.08 -25.87 -16.55
N SER A 293 -1.78 -25.80 -16.24
CA SER A 293 -0.75 -26.65 -16.86
C SER A 293 -0.67 -28.06 -16.25
N GLY A 294 -1.43 -28.33 -15.19
CA GLY A 294 -1.33 -29.58 -14.43
C GLY A 294 -0.01 -29.77 -13.68
N ASN A 295 0.80 -28.70 -13.58
CA ASN A 295 2.15 -28.78 -13.01
C ASN A 295 2.20 -28.17 -11.59
N LEU A 296 1.58 -28.85 -10.63
CA LEU A 296 1.60 -28.44 -9.23
C LEU A 296 2.99 -28.49 -8.60
N GLN A 297 3.95 -29.22 -9.19
CA GLN A 297 5.33 -29.24 -8.70
C GLN A 297 6.02 -27.88 -8.84
N VAL A 298 5.69 -27.11 -9.89
CA VAL A 298 6.18 -25.72 -10.05
C VAL A 298 5.64 -24.82 -8.93
N MET A 299 4.38 -25.02 -8.52
CA MET A 299 3.79 -24.30 -7.40
C MET A 299 4.48 -24.68 -6.08
N ASP A 300 4.68 -25.97 -5.82
CA ASP A 300 5.37 -26.46 -4.63
C ASP A 300 6.80 -25.89 -4.53
N ALA A 301 7.55 -25.91 -5.63
CA ALA A 301 8.90 -25.34 -5.68
C ALA A 301 8.88 -23.82 -5.40
N GLY A 302 7.90 -23.09 -5.94
CA GLY A 302 7.74 -21.65 -5.70
C GLY A 302 7.40 -21.33 -4.24
N VAL A 303 6.50 -22.09 -3.63
CA VAL A 303 6.16 -21.98 -2.20
C VAL A 303 7.39 -22.28 -1.33
N LYS A 304 8.14 -23.33 -1.65
CA LYS A 304 9.40 -23.67 -0.94
C LYS A 304 10.42 -22.53 -1.06
N GLU A 305 10.60 -21.97 -2.25
CA GLU A 305 11.51 -20.84 -2.44
C GLU A 305 11.11 -19.61 -1.61
N MET A 306 9.83 -19.32 -1.53
CA MET A 306 9.33 -18.24 -0.65
C MET A 306 9.62 -18.53 0.83
N GLN A 307 9.40 -19.77 1.29
CA GLN A 307 9.74 -20.17 2.66
C GLN A 307 11.24 -20.01 2.94
N ASP A 308 12.10 -20.45 2.01
CA ASP A 308 13.55 -20.33 2.15
C ASP A 308 14.01 -18.88 2.24
N VAL A 309 13.45 -18.00 1.40
CA VAL A 309 13.77 -16.58 1.42
C VAL A 309 13.28 -15.91 2.72
N THR A 310 12.06 -16.20 3.18
CA THR A 310 11.56 -15.64 4.44
C THR A 310 12.35 -16.12 5.66
N GLN A 311 12.82 -17.38 5.66
CA GLN A 311 13.72 -17.89 6.70
C GLN A 311 15.11 -17.24 6.62
N ARG A 312 15.63 -17.04 5.41
CA ARG A 312 16.91 -16.38 5.19
C ARG A 312 16.87 -14.92 5.66
N ILE A 313 15.76 -14.20 5.44
CA ILE A 313 15.54 -12.85 6.00
C ILE A 313 15.59 -12.90 7.53
N ARG A 314 14.85 -13.84 8.15
CA ARG A 314 14.74 -13.94 9.61
C ARG A 314 16.09 -14.23 10.28
N HIS A 315 16.88 -15.10 9.69
CA HIS A 315 18.15 -15.55 10.25
C HIS A 315 19.38 -14.88 9.62
N SER A 316 19.15 -13.76 8.89
CA SER A 316 20.25 -12.97 8.32
C SER A 316 21.21 -12.49 9.41
N LYS A 317 22.50 -12.57 9.12
CA LYS A 317 23.58 -12.07 10.00
C LYS A 317 23.54 -10.53 10.17
N TYR A 318 22.84 -9.87 9.28
CA TYR A 318 22.69 -8.41 9.25
C TYR A 318 21.23 -8.04 9.44
N PRO A 319 20.93 -6.88 10.05
CA PRO A 319 19.54 -6.47 10.25
C PRO A 319 18.80 -6.26 8.93
N VAL A 320 17.62 -6.86 8.84
CA VAL A 320 16.66 -6.63 7.76
C VAL A 320 15.42 -5.98 8.37
N VAL A 321 15.10 -4.77 7.93
CA VAL A 321 13.97 -3.98 8.42
C VAL A 321 12.95 -3.81 7.30
N SER A 322 11.73 -4.28 7.51
CA SER A 322 10.61 -4.04 6.59
C SER A 322 9.77 -2.87 7.03
N CYS A 323 9.23 -2.11 6.08
CA CYS A 323 8.40 -0.96 6.40
C CYS A 323 7.03 -1.03 5.68
N PRO A 324 6.11 -1.90 6.15
CA PRO A 324 4.79 -2.08 5.56
C PRO A 324 3.86 -0.90 5.83
N PHE A 325 2.95 -0.65 4.87
CA PHE A 325 1.92 0.38 4.91
C PHE A 325 0.70 -0.03 4.10
N ASN A 326 -0.45 0.54 4.41
CA ASN A 326 -1.73 0.24 3.77
C ASN A 326 -1.96 -1.29 3.70
N LEU A 327 -2.21 -1.87 2.54
CA LEU A 327 -2.45 -3.30 2.40
C LEU A 327 -1.13 -4.09 2.51
N ALA A 328 -1.04 -4.95 3.51
CA ALA A 328 0.05 -5.91 3.75
C ALA A 328 -0.56 -7.29 4.05
N LEU A 329 -1.10 -7.94 3.02
CA LEU A 329 -1.96 -9.11 3.14
C LEU A 329 -1.25 -10.38 2.65
N GLY A 330 -1.63 -11.54 3.21
CA GLY A 330 -1.12 -12.84 2.78
C GLY A 330 0.40 -12.89 2.72
N GLY A 331 0.98 -13.22 1.56
CA GLY A 331 2.44 -13.18 1.33
C GLY A 331 3.08 -11.85 1.70
N GLY A 332 2.35 -10.72 1.61
CA GLY A 332 2.83 -9.41 2.07
C GLY A 332 3.06 -9.37 3.59
N PHE A 333 2.17 -10.00 4.38
CA PHE A 333 2.39 -10.22 5.80
C PHE A 333 3.61 -11.12 6.04
N GLU A 334 3.71 -12.23 5.33
CA GLU A 334 4.79 -13.22 5.51
C GLU A 334 6.17 -12.58 5.30
N PHE A 335 6.31 -11.68 4.30
CA PHE A 335 7.56 -10.98 4.00
C PHE A 335 7.95 -9.93 5.06
N TYR A 336 7.01 -9.16 5.61
CA TYR A 336 7.41 -8.21 6.63
C TYR A 336 7.58 -8.87 8.01
N ALA A 337 6.74 -9.84 8.34
CA ALA A 337 6.76 -10.47 9.66
C ALA A 337 8.00 -11.34 9.92
N CYS A 338 8.72 -11.76 8.86
CA CYS A 338 9.99 -12.46 8.98
C CYS A 338 11.19 -11.53 9.24
N SER A 339 11.05 -10.22 9.01
CA SER A 339 12.15 -9.27 9.19
C SER A 339 12.61 -9.19 10.65
N THR A 340 13.85 -8.76 10.84
CA THR A 340 14.44 -8.50 12.16
C THR A 340 13.59 -7.54 12.96
N HIS A 341 13.14 -6.47 12.31
CA HIS A 341 12.31 -5.43 12.88
C HIS A 341 11.35 -4.90 11.81
N THR A 342 10.16 -4.51 12.24
CA THR A 342 9.18 -3.87 11.37
C THR A 342 8.98 -2.42 11.80
N VAL A 343 9.08 -1.50 10.85
CA VAL A 343 8.65 -0.11 11.02
C VAL A 343 7.34 0.05 10.27
N ALA A 344 6.22 -0.08 10.95
CA ALA A 344 4.90 -0.06 10.35
C ALA A 344 4.35 1.35 10.22
N ALA A 345 3.75 1.71 9.08
CA ALA A 345 2.98 2.94 8.99
C ALA A 345 1.75 2.91 9.90
N GLY A 346 1.32 4.07 10.42
CA GLY A 346 0.11 4.19 11.24
C GLY A 346 -1.13 3.58 10.60
N GLU A 347 -1.27 3.72 9.27
CA GLU A 347 -2.26 3.02 8.47
C GLU A 347 -1.68 1.70 7.94
N LEU A 348 -2.07 0.60 8.57
CA LEU A 348 -1.66 -0.75 8.19
C LEU A 348 -2.85 -1.71 8.27
N TYR A 349 -3.18 -2.30 7.13
CA TYR A 349 -4.21 -3.33 6.96
C TYR A 349 -3.50 -4.66 6.73
N ALA A 350 -3.11 -5.30 7.83
CA ALA A 350 -2.35 -6.55 7.83
C ALA A 350 -3.22 -7.75 8.17
N GLY A 351 -2.96 -8.88 7.54
CA GLY A 351 -3.64 -10.14 7.80
C GLY A 351 -3.33 -11.23 6.79
N LEU A 352 -3.70 -12.45 7.14
CA LEU A 352 -3.64 -13.62 6.27
C LEU A 352 -5.03 -13.83 5.65
N VAL A 353 -5.11 -13.83 4.33
CA VAL A 353 -6.39 -13.80 3.60
C VAL A 353 -6.52 -14.93 2.57
N GLU A 354 -5.66 -15.91 2.61
CA GLU A 354 -5.54 -17.02 1.66
C GLU A 354 -6.82 -17.87 1.58
N ALA A 355 -7.58 -17.93 2.68
CA ALA A 355 -8.84 -18.69 2.73
C ALA A 355 -9.92 -18.15 1.77
N ILE A 356 -9.81 -16.90 1.29
CA ILE A 356 -10.65 -16.35 0.21
C ILE A 356 -10.52 -17.21 -1.05
N GLN A 357 -9.31 -17.69 -1.36
CA GLN A 357 -9.03 -18.57 -2.49
C GLN A 357 -9.14 -20.06 -2.14
N GLY A 358 -9.52 -20.41 -0.92
CA GLY A 358 -9.58 -21.80 -0.48
C GLY A 358 -8.21 -22.38 -0.11
N LEU A 359 -7.23 -21.54 0.18
CA LEU A 359 -5.88 -21.88 0.58
C LEU A 359 -5.61 -21.50 2.05
N ILE A 360 -4.48 -21.91 2.57
CA ILE A 360 -3.88 -21.42 3.79
C ILE A 360 -2.58 -20.67 3.47
N PRO A 361 -1.96 -19.93 4.39
CA PRO A 361 -0.60 -19.38 4.20
C PRO A 361 0.40 -20.44 3.74
N GLY A 362 1.34 -20.05 2.91
CA GLY A 362 2.33 -20.99 2.34
C GLY A 362 3.78 -20.61 2.54
N ALA A 363 4.07 -19.31 2.78
CA ALA A 363 5.44 -18.82 2.90
C ALA A 363 5.90 -18.59 4.36
N GLY A 364 5.30 -19.32 5.31
CA GLY A 364 5.64 -19.26 6.72
C GLY A 364 4.65 -18.46 7.57
N GLY A 365 3.48 -18.12 7.05
CA GLY A 365 2.50 -17.27 7.74
C GLY A 365 2.08 -17.81 9.10
N HIS A 366 1.83 -19.11 9.24
CA HIS A 366 1.51 -19.72 10.53
C HIS A 366 2.69 -19.64 11.50
N LEU A 367 3.90 -19.92 11.03
CA LEU A 367 5.11 -19.80 11.86
C LEU A 367 5.27 -18.36 12.37
N ARG A 368 5.04 -17.34 11.52
CA ARG A 368 5.11 -15.92 11.94
C ARG A 368 4.07 -15.59 12.99
N VAL A 369 2.83 -16.06 12.82
CA VAL A 369 1.76 -15.90 13.83
C VAL A 369 2.16 -16.57 15.16
N ILE A 370 2.69 -17.80 15.13
CA ILE A 370 3.17 -18.48 16.33
C ILE A 370 4.22 -17.64 17.05
N LEU A 371 5.27 -17.19 16.33
CA LEU A 371 6.39 -16.47 16.91
C LEU A 371 5.98 -15.09 17.42
N ASN A 372 5.17 -14.34 16.66
CA ASN A 372 4.67 -13.04 17.09
C ASN A 372 3.81 -13.14 18.36
N LEU A 373 2.92 -14.13 18.41
CA LEU A 373 2.07 -14.31 19.59
C LEU A 373 2.85 -14.79 20.83
N LEU A 374 3.90 -15.61 20.64
CA LEU A 374 4.80 -15.96 21.73
C LEU A 374 5.50 -14.70 22.29
N GLU A 375 6.02 -13.84 21.44
CA GLU A 375 6.67 -12.59 21.85
C GLU A 375 5.68 -11.64 22.54
N ASN A 376 4.51 -11.42 21.92
CA ASN A 376 3.52 -10.46 22.42
C ASN A 376 2.92 -10.88 23.77
N ASN A 377 2.88 -12.18 24.07
CA ASN A 377 2.38 -12.72 25.34
C ASN A 377 3.51 -13.03 26.35
N ASP A 378 4.76 -12.69 26.07
CA ASP A 378 5.93 -13.08 26.89
C ASP A 378 5.97 -14.59 27.20
N ALA A 379 5.50 -15.40 26.26
CA ALA A 379 5.27 -16.81 26.47
C ALA A 379 6.41 -17.66 25.90
N LYS A 380 6.89 -18.64 26.67
CA LYS A 380 7.84 -19.65 26.20
C LYS A 380 7.18 -20.71 25.31
N ASN A 381 5.94 -21.07 25.63
CA ASN A 381 5.20 -22.13 24.99
C ASN A 381 3.92 -21.61 24.36
N PHE A 382 3.60 -22.11 23.17
CA PHE A 382 2.35 -21.80 22.46
C PHE A 382 1.20 -22.62 23.06
N ASN A 383 0.64 -22.11 24.14
CA ASN A 383 -0.42 -22.77 24.90
C ASN A 383 -1.80 -22.67 24.21
N MET A 384 -2.82 -23.32 24.82
CA MET A 384 -4.18 -23.37 24.28
C MET A 384 -4.82 -21.98 24.08
N ASN A 385 -4.54 -21.01 24.95
CA ASN A 385 -5.11 -19.66 24.82
C ASN A 385 -4.51 -18.93 23.63
N ILE A 386 -3.19 -19.01 23.45
CA ILE A 386 -2.48 -18.45 22.29
C ILE A 386 -2.94 -19.17 21.01
N GLY A 387 -3.12 -20.49 21.06
CA GLY A 387 -3.63 -21.28 19.95
C GLY A 387 -5.05 -20.86 19.50
N ARG A 388 -5.94 -20.59 20.46
CA ARG A 388 -7.27 -20.03 20.16
C ARG A 388 -7.18 -18.65 19.51
N GLN A 389 -6.31 -17.78 20.03
CA GLN A 389 -6.06 -16.47 19.46
C GLN A 389 -5.58 -16.59 18.01
N ALA A 390 -4.61 -17.47 17.75
CA ALA A 390 -4.07 -17.71 16.40
C ALA A 390 -5.14 -18.20 15.41
N ILE A 391 -5.96 -19.18 15.81
CA ILE A 391 -7.09 -19.66 14.99
C ILE A 391 -8.07 -18.51 14.72
N GLY A 392 -8.38 -17.69 15.72
CA GLY A 392 -9.27 -16.53 15.61
C GLY A 392 -8.70 -15.40 14.75
N LEU A 393 -7.40 -15.38 14.48
CA LEU A 393 -6.77 -14.44 13.55
C LEU A 393 -6.84 -14.93 12.09
N VAL A 394 -6.50 -16.19 11.85
CA VAL A 394 -6.29 -16.72 10.49
C VAL A 394 -7.62 -17.16 9.85
N ASN A 395 -8.45 -17.94 10.54
CA ASN A 395 -9.65 -18.52 9.93
C ASN A 395 -10.76 -17.51 9.60
N PRO A 396 -11.09 -16.50 10.43
CA PRO A 396 -12.12 -15.52 10.09
C PRO A 396 -11.62 -14.39 9.21
N LEU A 397 -10.43 -14.52 8.59
CA LEU A 397 -9.82 -13.50 7.73
C LEU A 397 -9.71 -12.14 8.43
N THR A 398 -9.17 -12.16 9.64
CA THR A 398 -9.07 -10.96 10.46
C THR A 398 -7.98 -10.03 9.94
N VAL A 399 -8.37 -8.89 9.38
CA VAL A 399 -7.46 -7.84 8.93
C VAL A 399 -7.42 -6.71 9.96
N SER A 400 -6.25 -6.13 10.19
CA SER A 400 -6.12 -4.95 11.04
C SER A 400 -6.70 -3.70 10.37
N ARG A 401 -7.05 -2.70 11.20
CA ARG A 401 -7.58 -1.40 10.74
C ARG A 401 -6.57 -0.27 10.90
N SER A 402 -5.46 -0.54 11.57
CA SER A 402 -4.34 0.37 11.81
C SER A 402 -3.14 -0.43 12.31
N ALA A 403 -1.96 0.18 12.41
CA ALA A 403 -0.79 -0.46 13.03
C ALA A 403 -1.01 -0.76 14.53
N THR A 404 -1.71 0.12 15.26
CA THR A 404 -2.06 -0.14 16.67
C THR A 404 -3.01 -1.35 16.80
N ASP A 405 -3.97 -1.50 15.90
CA ASP A 405 -4.85 -2.66 15.87
C ASP A 405 -4.09 -3.93 15.42
N ALA A 406 -3.14 -3.78 14.49
CA ALA A 406 -2.23 -4.87 14.08
C ALA A 406 -1.40 -5.40 15.25
N LEU A 407 -0.86 -4.49 16.07
CA LEU A 407 -0.13 -4.86 17.29
C LEU A 407 -1.03 -5.61 18.29
N LYS A 408 -2.22 -5.08 18.57
CA LYS A 408 -3.19 -5.74 19.49
C LYS A 408 -3.60 -7.13 19.02
N LYS A 409 -3.71 -7.35 17.72
CA LYS A 409 -4.06 -8.63 17.12
C LYS A 409 -2.90 -9.63 17.07
N GLY A 410 -1.66 -9.16 17.03
CA GLY A 410 -0.47 -9.99 16.87
C GLY A 410 0.06 -10.04 15.43
N TRP A 411 -0.44 -9.18 14.54
CA TRP A 411 0.14 -8.98 13.20
C TRP A 411 1.46 -8.20 13.25
N LEU A 412 1.70 -7.43 14.31
CA LEU A 412 2.98 -6.82 14.67
C LEU A 412 3.45 -7.39 16.01
N ARG A 413 4.77 -7.35 16.21
CA ARG A 413 5.40 -7.68 17.49
C ARG A 413 5.44 -6.45 18.39
N LYS A 414 5.46 -6.66 19.70
CA LYS A 414 5.60 -5.56 20.66
C LYS A 414 6.94 -4.81 20.53
N SER A 415 7.94 -5.45 19.96
CA SER A 415 9.25 -4.85 19.64
C SER A 415 9.25 -4.00 18.37
N ASP A 416 8.21 -4.09 17.51
CA ASP A 416 8.13 -3.36 16.26
C ASP A 416 7.79 -1.86 16.50
N THR A 417 8.16 -1.01 15.55
CA THR A 417 7.96 0.45 15.62
C THR A 417 6.74 0.87 14.79
N ILE A 418 5.94 1.79 15.31
CA ILE A 418 4.85 2.42 14.56
C ILE A 418 5.29 3.83 14.15
N CYS A 419 5.33 4.10 12.85
CA CYS A 419 5.64 5.40 12.26
C CYS A 419 4.34 6.08 11.82
N MET A 420 3.94 7.15 12.52
CA MET A 420 2.66 7.84 12.26
C MET A 420 2.69 8.67 10.98
N ASN A 421 3.86 9.22 10.62
CA ASN A 421 4.01 9.97 9.38
C ASN A 421 4.57 9.05 8.28
N SER A 422 3.78 8.73 7.28
CA SER A 422 4.16 7.84 6.17
C SER A 422 5.37 8.35 5.36
N GLU A 423 5.59 9.66 5.30
CA GLU A 423 6.77 10.23 4.62
C GLU A 423 8.08 9.95 5.35
N HIS A 424 8.02 9.70 6.66
CA HIS A 424 9.17 9.33 7.47
C HIS A 424 9.50 7.83 7.43
N LEU A 425 8.62 7.02 6.86
CA LEU A 425 8.65 5.56 6.99
C LEU A 425 9.98 4.94 6.53
N LEU A 426 10.43 5.26 5.31
CA LEU A 426 11.70 4.73 4.77
C LEU A 426 12.93 5.26 5.51
N ALA A 427 12.95 6.54 5.87
CA ALA A 427 14.04 7.11 6.65
C ALA A 427 14.13 6.46 8.04
N THR A 428 12.99 6.29 8.72
CA THR A 428 12.92 5.59 10.01
C THR A 428 13.42 4.16 9.90
N ALA A 429 13.05 3.44 8.81
CA ALA A 429 13.53 2.08 8.57
C ALA A 429 15.05 2.04 8.34
N LYS A 430 15.61 2.99 7.55
CA LYS A 430 17.06 3.13 7.35
C LYS A 430 17.78 3.39 8.68
N HIS A 431 17.29 4.33 9.48
CA HIS A 431 17.87 4.63 10.79
C HIS A 431 17.81 3.41 11.73
N LYS A 432 16.71 2.64 11.69
CA LYS A 432 16.61 1.42 12.49
C LYS A 432 17.63 0.35 12.08
N VAL A 433 17.92 0.21 10.78
CA VAL A 433 19.00 -0.67 10.30
C VAL A 433 20.35 -0.24 10.89
N LEU A 434 20.66 1.05 10.84
CA LEU A 434 21.93 1.59 11.36
C LEU A 434 22.01 1.40 12.89
N GLU A 435 20.96 1.74 13.62
CA GLU A 435 20.84 1.54 15.08
C GLU A 435 21.13 0.09 15.47
N LEU A 436 20.46 -0.86 14.81
CA LEU A 436 20.64 -2.29 15.08
C LEU A 436 22.07 -2.77 14.75
N SER A 437 22.62 -2.31 13.63
CA SER A 437 23.99 -2.66 13.22
C SER A 437 25.01 -2.14 14.22
N GLU A 438 24.88 -0.88 14.66
CA GLU A 438 25.77 -0.24 15.65
C GLU A 438 25.66 -0.87 17.04
N ALA A 439 24.46 -1.33 17.41
CA ALA A 439 24.23 -2.07 18.65
C ALA A 439 24.79 -3.51 18.64
N GLY A 440 25.44 -3.94 17.56
CA GLY A 440 26.00 -5.29 17.45
C GLY A 440 24.94 -6.37 17.27
N TYR A 441 24.00 -6.11 16.35
CA TYR A 441 22.90 -7.04 16.03
C TYR A 441 23.34 -8.50 15.90
N LYS A 442 22.55 -9.39 16.46
CA LYS A 442 22.68 -10.83 16.29
C LYS A 442 21.33 -11.40 15.83
N PRO A 443 21.33 -12.30 14.84
CA PRO A 443 20.10 -12.93 14.37
C PRO A 443 19.44 -13.74 15.48
N PRO A 444 18.10 -13.86 15.46
CA PRO A 444 17.39 -14.76 16.35
C PRO A 444 17.86 -16.20 16.12
N LYS A 445 17.96 -16.96 17.20
CA LYS A 445 18.28 -18.39 17.09
C LYS A 445 17.14 -19.12 16.40
N PHE A 446 17.49 -20.09 15.56
CA PHE A 446 16.53 -21.04 15.02
C PHE A 446 15.87 -21.81 16.18
N ARG A 447 14.54 -21.86 16.22
CA ARG A 447 13.80 -22.50 17.29
C ARG A 447 13.63 -23.99 16.99
N GLU A 448 14.18 -24.82 17.87
CA GLU A 448 14.03 -26.27 17.85
C GLU A 448 13.13 -26.76 19.01
N ASP A 449 12.54 -25.82 19.73
CA ASP A 449 11.89 -26.04 21.01
C ASP A 449 10.42 -25.57 21.04
N LEU A 450 9.78 -25.43 19.88
CA LEU A 450 8.38 -24.99 19.78
C LEU A 450 7.46 -26.09 20.35
N SER A 451 6.82 -25.82 21.48
CA SER A 451 5.78 -26.67 22.04
C SER A 451 4.41 -26.18 21.57
N LEU A 452 3.74 -26.98 20.76
CA LEU A 452 2.44 -26.66 20.14
C LEU A 452 1.35 -27.58 20.71
N PRO A 453 0.07 -27.13 20.85
CA PRO A 453 -0.96 -27.80 21.67
C PRO A 453 -1.44 -29.16 21.17
N GLY A 454 -1.10 -29.58 19.96
CA GLY A 454 -1.44 -30.88 19.40
C GLY A 454 -2.94 -31.12 19.21
N MET A 455 -3.35 -32.36 19.43
CA MET A 455 -4.71 -32.86 19.22
C MET A 455 -5.76 -32.06 19.98
N THR A 456 -5.45 -31.55 21.16
CA THR A 456 -6.40 -30.77 21.98
C THR A 456 -6.89 -29.52 21.24
N LEU A 457 -5.99 -28.77 20.60
CA LEU A 457 -6.34 -27.59 19.82
C LEU A 457 -7.14 -27.98 18.57
N ARG A 458 -6.73 -29.06 17.86
CA ARG A 458 -7.45 -29.57 16.68
C ARG A 458 -8.88 -29.98 17.01
N THR A 459 -9.07 -30.72 18.10
CA THR A 459 -10.41 -31.16 18.54
C THR A 459 -11.31 -29.97 18.86
N MET A 460 -10.78 -29.01 19.61
CA MET A 460 -11.52 -27.78 19.94
C MET A 460 -11.92 -27.02 18.65
N ALA A 461 -10.99 -26.83 17.71
CA ALA A 461 -11.27 -26.18 16.44
C ALA A 461 -12.32 -26.95 15.63
N SER A 462 -12.21 -28.28 15.54
CA SER A 462 -13.18 -29.13 14.82
C SER A 462 -14.60 -29.00 15.38
N VAL A 463 -14.76 -28.99 16.71
CA VAL A 463 -16.08 -28.78 17.34
C VAL A 463 -16.67 -27.43 16.96
N GLY A 464 -15.85 -26.35 17.01
CA GLY A 464 -16.29 -25.02 16.62
C GLY A 464 -16.68 -24.93 15.14
N LEU A 465 -15.87 -25.51 14.25
CA LEU A 465 -16.13 -25.53 12.80
C LEU A 465 -17.40 -26.29 12.46
N LYS A 466 -17.62 -27.48 13.05
CA LYS A 466 -18.86 -28.25 12.87
C LYS A 466 -20.10 -27.47 13.34
N ALA A 467 -19.99 -26.74 14.45
CA ALA A 467 -21.09 -25.90 14.91
C ALA A 467 -21.37 -24.73 13.94
N MET A 468 -20.34 -24.08 13.38
CA MET A 468 -20.52 -23.03 12.38
C MET A 468 -21.13 -23.58 11.08
N LYS A 469 -20.73 -24.77 10.64
CA LYS A 469 -21.28 -25.43 9.48
C LYS A 469 -22.75 -25.80 9.68
N ALA A 470 -23.11 -26.37 10.81
CA ALA A 470 -24.49 -26.68 11.17
C ALA A 470 -25.40 -25.44 11.20
N GLN A 471 -24.83 -24.26 11.46
CA GLN A 471 -25.51 -22.96 11.40
C GLN A 471 -25.51 -22.35 9.97
N GLY A 472 -24.97 -23.02 8.96
CA GLY A 472 -24.87 -22.51 7.59
C GLY A 472 -23.92 -21.31 7.43
N LYS A 473 -23.03 -21.06 8.41
CA LYS A 473 -22.08 -19.92 8.37
C LYS A 473 -20.87 -20.18 7.49
N ILE A 474 -20.47 -21.44 7.34
CA ILE A 474 -19.34 -21.89 6.53
C ILE A 474 -19.74 -23.05 5.63
N SER A 475 -19.10 -23.18 4.48
CA SER A 475 -19.27 -24.32 3.56
C SER A 475 -18.41 -25.52 4.01
N ASP A 476 -18.60 -26.68 3.35
CA ASP A 476 -17.76 -27.86 3.56
C ASP A 476 -16.28 -27.56 3.25
N HIS A 477 -16.06 -26.76 2.20
CA HIS A 477 -14.71 -26.39 1.82
C HIS A 477 -14.06 -25.38 2.78
N ASP A 478 -14.86 -24.44 3.34
CA ASP A 478 -14.37 -23.56 4.41
C ASP A 478 -13.97 -24.35 5.66
N GLU A 479 -14.75 -25.41 6.03
CA GLU A 479 -14.41 -26.30 7.11
C GLU A 479 -13.08 -27.02 6.85
N LEU A 480 -12.86 -27.51 5.62
CA LEU A 480 -11.60 -28.17 5.22
C LEU A 480 -10.41 -27.21 5.37
N VAL A 481 -10.50 -26.02 4.78
CA VAL A 481 -9.44 -24.99 4.83
C VAL A 481 -9.10 -24.62 6.28
N ALA A 482 -10.11 -24.35 7.09
CA ALA A 482 -9.93 -23.99 8.49
C ALA A 482 -9.36 -25.15 9.34
N SER A 483 -9.69 -26.39 8.99
CA SER A 483 -9.11 -27.58 9.63
C SER A 483 -7.63 -27.74 9.33
N LYS A 484 -7.17 -27.42 8.10
CA LYS A 484 -5.75 -27.39 7.73
C LYS A 484 -4.98 -26.31 8.50
N THR A 485 -5.55 -25.11 8.66
CA THR A 485 -4.98 -24.07 9.56
C THR A 485 -4.82 -24.59 11.00
N ALA A 486 -5.86 -25.22 11.55
CA ALA A 486 -5.80 -25.78 12.89
C ALA A 486 -4.77 -26.91 13.01
N PHE A 487 -4.58 -27.71 11.96
CA PHE A 487 -3.56 -28.74 11.88
C PHE A 487 -2.15 -28.15 12.00
N VAL A 488 -1.83 -27.11 11.22
CA VAL A 488 -0.52 -26.45 11.25
C VAL A 488 -0.26 -25.78 12.60
N LEU A 489 -1.20 -24.95 13.08
CA LEU A 489 -1.08 -24.21 14.34
C LEU A 489 -0.98 -25.14 15.57
N SER A 490 -1.46 -26.37 15.47
CA SER A 490 -1.34 -27.37 16.53
C SER A 490 -0.03 -28.15 16.52
N GLY A 491 0.81 -27.98 15.47
CA GLY A 491 2.06 -28.75 15.29
C GLY A 491 1.86 -30.09 14.58
N GLY A 492 0.78 -30.20 13.78
CA GLY A 492 0.54 -31.43 13.00
C GLY A 492 0.51 -32.68 13.87
N ASP A 493 1.04 -33.77 13.35
CA ASP A 493 1.04 -35.05 14.06
C ASP A 493 2.10 -35.17 15.16
N LYS A 494 3.13 -34.30 15.12
CA LYS A 494 4.14 -34.22 16.18
C LYS A 494 3.76 -33.25 17.32
N GLY A 495 2.71 -32.44 17.13
CA GLY A 495 2.27 -31.50 18.15
C GLY A 495 1.73 -32.18 19.42
N GLY A 496 2.05 -31.62 20.59
CA GLY A 496 1.61 -32.11 21.89
C GLY A 496 2.28 -31.33 23.04
N LEU A 497 1.68 -31.35 24.23
CA LEU A 497 2.16 -30.59 25.37
C LEU A 497 3.60 -30.96 25.80
N MET A 498 3.99 -32.20 25.59
CA MET A 498 5.34 -32.71 25.92
C MET A 498 6.26 -32.80 24.70
N SER A 499 5.75 -32.52 23.53
CA SER A 499 6.49 -32.59 22.28
C SER A 499 7.11 -31.25 21.92
N LYS A 500 8.24 -31.30 21.23
CA LYS A 500 8.89 -30.11 20.65
C LYS A 500 9.08 -30.34 19.18
N VAL A 501 8.86 -29.28 18.39
CA VAL A 501 9.11 -29.24 16.96
C VAL A 501 9.97 -28.03 16.64
N ASP A 502 10.66 -28.07 15.50
CA ASP A 502 11.44 -26.96 15.02
C ASP A 502 10.65 -26.07 14.01
N GLU A 503 11.23 -24.93 13.66
CA GLU A 503 10.65 -24.00 12.69
C GLU A 503 10.47 -24.69 11.33
N GLN A 504 11.43 -25.53 10.89
CA GLN A 504 11.37 -26.18 9.59
C GLN A 504 10.21 -27.17 9.51
N TYR A 505 9.97 -27.93 10.56
CA TYR A 505 8.82 -28.83 10.59
C TYR A 505 7.48 -28.09 10.45
N VAL A 506 7.34 -26.92 11.11
CA VAL A 506 6.11 -26.11 10.95
C VAL A 506 5.95 -25.63 9.51
N LEU A 507 7.03 -25.22 8.85
CA LEU A 507 7.02 -24.83 7.44
C LEU A 507 6.68 -26.00 6.52
N ASP A 508 7.21 -27.18 6.79
CA ASP A 508 6.97 -28.37 5.97
C ASP A 508 5.50 -28.79 6.01
N ILE A 509 4.89 -28.86 7.22
CA ILE A 509 3.46 -29.19 7.35
C ILE A 509 2.53 -28.08 6.83
N GLU A 510 2.96 -26.80 6.87
CA GLU A 510 2.25 -25.70 6.23
C GLU A 510 2.21 -25.89 4.71
N ARG A 511 3.37 -26.14 4.10
CA ARG A 511 3.49 -26.34 2.66
C ARG A 511 2.73 -27.59 2.19
N GLU A 512 2.83 -28.72 2.91
CA GLU A 512 2.06 -29.92 2.63
C GLU A 512 0.55 -29.65 2.64
N ALA A 513 0.07 -28.97 3.68
CA ALA A 513 -1.34 -28.60 3.81
C ALA A 513 -1.78 -27.62 2.72
N PHE A 514 -0.95 -26.62 2.38
CA PHE A 514 -1.18 -25.70 1.27
C PHE A 514 -1.33 -26.46 -0.07
N MET A 515 -0.38 -27.34 -0.38
CA MET A 515 -0.39 -28.12 -1.62
C MET A 515 -1.57 -29.09 -1.70
N SER A 516 -1.98 -29.67 -0.58
CA SER A 516 -3.18 -30.52 -0.54
C SER A 516 -4.43 -29.74 -0.90
N LEU A 517 -4.56 -28.49 -0.45
CA LEU A 517 -5.68 -27.60 -0.78
C LEU A 517 -5.61 -27.09 -2.24
N ALA A 518 -4.42 -26.84 -2.77
CA ALA A 518 -4.24 -26.42 -4.16
C ALA A 518 -4.70 -27.51 -5.16
N GLY A 519 -4.65 -28.77 -4.75
CA GLY A 519 -5.19 -29.91 -5.50
C GLY A 519 -6.73 -30.02 -5.49
N GLU A 520 -7.42 -29.34 -4.57
CA GLU A 520 -8.87 -29.41 -4.44
C GLU A 520 -9.58 -28.64 -5.55
N GLU A 521 -10.56 -29.27 -6.21
CA GLU A 521 -11.33 -28.65 -7.28
C GLU A 521 -12.03 -27.33 -6.82
N LYS A 522 -12.56 -27.31 -5.61
CA LYS A 522 -13.22 -26.13 -5.05
C LYS A 522 -12.25 -24.96 -4.83
N THR A 523 -11.01 -25.22 -4.44
CA THR A 523 -9.93 -24.21 -4.37
C THR A 523 -9.65 -23.64 -5.75
N GLN A 524 -9.49 -24.50 -6.77
CA GLN A 524 -9.24 -24.09 -8.15
C GLN A 524 -10.38 -23.24 -8.72
N GLN A 525 -11.63 -23.59 -8.41
CA GLN A 525 -12.82 -22.80 -8.75
C GLN A 525 -12.80 -21.43 -8.07
N ARG A 526 -12.40 -21.32 -6.79
CA ARG A 526 -12.27 -20.04 -6.06
C ARG A 526 -11.22 -19.15 -6.70
N ILE A 527 -10.06 -19.69 -7.03
CA ILE A 527 -8.96 -18.97 -7.70
C ILE A 527 -9.44 -18.44 -9.06
N ALA A 528 -10.05 -19.29 -9.90
CA ALA A 528 -10.54 -18.90 -11.21
C ALA A 528 -11.63 -17.81 -11.11
N HIS A 529 -12.57 -17.96 -10.17
CA HIS A 529 -13.64 -16.98 -9.94
C HIS A 529 -13.09 -15.62 -9.50
N PHE A 530 -12.15 -15.62 -8.54
CA PHE A 530 -11.53 -14.40 -8.03
C PHE A 530 -10.79 -13.64 -9.13
N LEU A 531 -9.99 -14.33 -9.94
CA LEU A 531 -9.28 -13.71 -11.06
C LEU A 531 -10.23 -13.12 -12.11
N LYS A 532 -11.38 -13.75 -12.33
CA LYS A 532 -12.40 -13.28 -13.29
C LYS A 532 -13.21 -12.10 -12.76
N THR A 533 -13.54 -12.08 -11.47
CA THR A 533 -14.56 -11.16 -10.92
C THR A 533 -14.02 -10.17 -9.89
N GLY A 534 -12.83 -10.42 -9.31
CA GLY A 534 -12.30 -9.72 -8.15
C GLY A 534 -13.07 -9.98 -6.85
N LYS A 535 -13.96 -10.98 -6.83
CA LYS A 535 -14.84 -11.29 -5.69
C LYS A 535 -14.60 -12.71 -5.18
N PRO A 536 -14.74 -12.96 -3.86
CA PRO A 536 -14.68 -14.33 -3.34
C PRO A 536 -15.85 -15.20 -3.83
N LEU A 537 -15.57 -16.48 -4.04
CA LEU A 537 -16.56 -17.52 -4.26
C LEU A 537 -16.72 -18.34 -2.98
N ARG A 538 -17.97 -18.60 -2.59
CA ARG A 538 -18.28 -19.58 -1.54
C ARG A 538 -18.92 -20.80 -2.20
N ASN A 539 -18.27 -21.95 -2.12
CA ASN A 539 -18.69 -23.21 -2.75
C ASN A 539 -18.59 -24.40 -1.79
#